data_31dbff2a59b5b11ee7078f5545f8267a
#
_entry.id   31dbff2a59b5b11ee7078f5545f8267a
#
_cell.length_a   1.000
_cell.length_b   1.000
_cell.length_c   1.000
_cell.angle_alpha   90.00
_cell.angle_beta   90.00
_cell.angle_gamma   90.00
#
_symmetry.space_group_name_H-M   'P 1'
#
loop_
_entity.id
_entity.type
_entity.pdbx_description
1 polymer ?
#
loop_
_entity_poly.entity_id
_entity_poly.type
_entity_poly.pdbx_seq_one_letter_code
_entity_poly.pdbx_strand_id
1 'polypeptide(L)'
;MDALAGLLDGPRAKGAFLLRMIMEPPWSVRVEDGAPLCLMCVTGGEAWVVPGTGAPVLLKPGDIAVVRGPEPYTVADAPGTPPRALAGPGGECTSLDGEPLDQSMRLGVRTWGNAPDGTATVLVGTYRMDGEVGRRLLDALPGLLHLPADTWHCPLMPFLEEEVSRDEPGQSAVLDRVLDLLLISAVRAWFSRPGAEAPAWYRAMGDPVVGRALRLLQNDPAHPWTVASLAAKTGVSRAALARRFTALVGEPPMAYLTGWRLALAADLLRGTDATVESVARQVGYSGAFALSAAFKRVRGLSPQEHRAGA
;
A
#
# COMPACT_ATOMS: atom_id res chain seq x y z
N MET A 1 -1.88 -5.42 18.20
CA MET A 1 -1.76 -4.82 16.85
C MET A 1 -3.17 -4.61 16.31
N ASP A 2 -3.48 -3.52 15.66
CA ASP A 2 -4.80 -3.37 15.04
C ASP A 2 -4.80 -4.00 13.63
N ALA A 3 -5.99 -4.19 13.05
CA ALA A 3 -6.13 -4.89 11.78
C ALA A 3 -5.49 -4.13 10.59
N LEU A 4 -5.42 -2.81 10.68
CA LEU A 4 -4.72 -2.00 9.68
C LEU A 4 -3.21 -2.17 9.82
N ALA A 5 -2.69 -2.29 11.05
CA ALA A 5 -1.29 -2.58 11.28
C ALA A 5 -0.87 -3.93 10.67
N GLY A 6 -1.69 -4.98 10.82
CA GLY A 6 -1.41 -6.29 10.19
C GLY A 6 -1.41 -6.26 8.66
N LEU A 7 -2.26 -5.42 8.05
CA LEU A 7 -2.27 -5.21 6.60
C LEU A 7 -1.13 -4.30 6.12
N LEU A 8 -0.65 -3.41 6.96
CA LEU A 8 0.45 -2.47 6.69
C LEU A 8 1.82 -2.98 7.16
N ASP A 9 1.88 -4.05 7.96
CA ASP A 9 3.15 -4.75 8.27
C ASP A 9 3.70 -5.53 7.05
N GLY A 10 2.85 -5.84 6.07
CA GLY A 10 3.24 -6.47 4.81
C GLY A 10 3.90 -5.49 3.83
N PRO A 11 3.27 -4.36 3.51
CA PRO A 11 3.88 -3.33 2.66
C PRO A 11 4.86 -2.52 3.50
N ARG A 12 6.10 -2.97 3.55
CA ARG A 12 7.21 -2.13 4.01
C ARG A 12 7.82 -1.45 2.81
N ALA A 13 8.09 -0.17 2.94
CA ALA A 13 8.90 0.59 2.00
C ALA A 13 10.35 0.07 1.98
N LYS A 14 10.56 -1.24 1.84
CA LYS A 14 11.90 -1.83 1.66
C LYS A 14 12.38 -1.54 0.26
N GLY A 15 13.29 -0.56 0.15
CA GLY A 15 13.78 -0.07 -1.12
C GLY A 15 12.70 0.72 -1.87
N ALA A 16 11.81 1.39 -1.15
CA ALA A 16 10.95 2.39 -1.75
C ALA A 16 11.82 3.43 -2.44
N PHE A 17 11.56 3.65 -3.71
CA PHE A 17 12.20 4.73 -4.42
C PHE A 17 11.55 6.04 -3.95
N LEU A 18 12.31 6.91 -3.32
CA LEU A 18 11.89 8.28 -3.02
C LEU A 18 12.71 9.26 -3.82
N LEU A 19 12.03 10.11 -4.55
CA LEU A 19 12.59 11.13 -5.41
C LEU A 19 11.92 12.48 -5.15
N ARG A 20 12.72 13.54 -5.09
CA ARG A 20 12.26 14.92 -5.19
C ARG A 20 12.31 15.35 -6.66
N MET A 21 11.18 15.62 -7.25
CA MET A 21 11.06 16.18 -8.58
C MET A 21 10.96 17.71 -8.51
N ILE A 22 11.81 18.44 -9.25
CA ILE A 22 11.76 19.92 -9.39
C ILE A 22 11.58 20.24 -10.87
N MET A 23 10.45 20.84 -11.20
CA MET A 23 10.03 20.98 -12.59
C MET A 23 9.60 22.41 -12.92
N GLU A 24 10.04 22.89 -14.08
CA GLU A 24 9.57 24.15 -14.67
C GLU A 24 8.72 23.85 -15.93
N PRO A 25 7.53 24.42 -16.04
CA PRO A 25 6.67 24.23 -17.21
C PRO A 25 7.32 24.65 -18.54
N PRO A 26 7.01 23.94 -19.65
CA PRO A 26 6.07 22.81 -19.72
C PRO A 26 6.76 21.47 -19.42
N TRP A 27 6.15 20.65 -18.57
CA TRP A 27 6.65 19.31 -18.23
C TRP A 27 5.54 18.27 -18.11
N SER A 28 5.89 17.05 -18.43
CA SER A 28 4.99 15.90 -18.26
C SER A 28 5.81 14.62 -18.23
N VAL A 29 5.55 13.78 -17.24
CA VAL A 29 6.20 12.47 -17.05
C VAL A 29 5.13 11.40 -17.09
N ARG A 30 5.24 10.48 -18.03
CA ARG A 30 4.40 9.29 -18.09
C ARG A 30 5.04 8.20 -17.24
N VAL A 31 4.28 7.64 -16.32
CA VAL A 31 4.73 6.60 -15.40
C VAL A 31 4.19 5.26 -15.83
N GLU A 32 5.10 4.33 -16.14
CA GLU A 32 4.85 2.95 -16.57
C GLU A 32 5.75 1.97 -15.79
N ASP A 33 6.03 2.31 -14.52
CA ASP A 33 6.96 1.57 -13.66
C ASP A 33 6.38 0.24 -13.14
N GLY A 34 5.08 0.03 -13.33
CA GLY A 34 4.36 -1.15 -12.83
C GLY A 34 4.30 -1.24 -11.30
N ALA A 35 4.67 -0.18 -10.59
CA ALA A 35 4.61 -0.16 -9.14
C ALA A 35 3.17 -0.37 -8.63
N PRO A 36 2.94 -1.24 -7.66
CA PRO A 36 1.60 -1.50 -7.15
C PRO A 36 0.99 -0.29 -6.43
N LEU A 37 1.83 0.62 -5.93
CA LEU A 37 1.40 1.84 -5.25
C LEU A 37 2.47 2.92 -5.37
N CYS A 38 2.03 4.14 -5.69
CA CYS A 38 2.84 5.35 -5.69
C CYS A 38 2.18 6.41 -4.83
N LEU A 39 2.95 7.03 -3.93
CA LEU A 39 2.52 8.16 -3.12
C LEU A 39 3.23 9.40 -3.63
N MET A 40 2.47 10.48 -3.87
CA MET A 40 2.96 11.77 -4.30
C MET A 40 2.51 12.86 -3.34
N CYS A 41 3.43 13.79 -3.04
CA CYS A 41 3.16 14.98 -2.24
C CYS A 41 3.67 16.20 -2.99
N VAL A 42 2.82 17.18 -3.21
CA VAL A 42 3.27 18.49 -3.73
C VAL A 42 3.72 19.35 -2.57
N THR A 43 4.93 19.89 -2.67
CA THR A 43 5.52 20.77 -1.65
C THR A 43 5.72 22.19 -2.16
N GLY A 44 5.72 22.40 -3.48
CA GLY A 44 5.77 23.71 -4.13
C GLY A 44 5.07 23.69 -5.48
N GLY A 45 4.45 24.80 -5.84
CA GLY A 45 3.72 24.93 -7.10
C GLY A 45 2.49 24.01 -7.20
N GLU A 46 2.19 23.55 -8.40
CA GLU A 46 1.04 22.68 -8.69
C GLU A 46 1.47 21.53 -9.61
N ALA A 47 0.78 20.38 -9.49
CA ALA A 47 0.97 19.25 -10.39
C ALA A 47 -0.38 18.56 -10.67
N TRP A 48 -0.58 18.08 -11.89
CA TRP A 48 -1.73 17.29 -12.27
C TRP A 48 -1.38 15.81 -12.29
N VAL A 49 -2.21 14.98 -11.69
CA VAL A 49 -2.20 13.54 -11.88
C VAL A 49 -3.30 13.18 -12.86
N VAL A 50 -2.91 12.62 -13.99
CA VAL A 50 -3.80 12.20 -15.08
C VAL A 50 -3.80 10.68 -15.10
N PRO A 51 -4.77 10.00 -14.48
CA PRO A 51 -4.85 8.54 -14.52
C PRO A 51 -5.24 8.04 -15.91
N GLY A 52 -4.91 6.78 -16.23
CA GLY A 52 -5.31 6.15 -17.49
C GLY A 52 -6.83 6.08 -17.67
N THR A 53 -7.57 6.03 -16.56
CA THR A 53 -9.04 6.06 -16.50
C THR A 53 -9.50 6.99 -15.38
N GLY A 54 -10.49 7.82 -15.66
CA GLY A 54 -11.01 8.80 -14.69
C GLY A 54 -10.62 10.24 -15.03
N ALA A 55 -11.02 11.17 -14.15
CA ALA A 55 -10.74 12.59 -14.34
C ALA A 55 -9.34 12.95 -13.82
N PRO A 56 -8.62 13.88 -14.48
CA PRO A 56 -7.41 14.48 -13.94
C PRO A 56 -7.64 15.16 -12.59
N VAL A 57 -6.65 15.08 -11.70
CA VAL A 57 -6.71 15.67 -10.37
C VAL A 57 -5.55 16.66 -10.22
N LEU A 58 -5.88 17.90 -9.84
CA LEU A 58 -4.90 18.93 -9.49
C LEU A 58 -4.46 18.73 -8.05
N LEU A 59 -3.16 18.69 -7.84
CA LEU A 59 -2.51 18.67 -6.54
C LEU A 59 -1.88 20.04 -6.26
N LYS A 60 -2.11 20.57 -5.07
CA LYS A 60 -1.56 21.82 -4.54
C LYS A 60 -0.57 21.56 -3.41
N PRO A 61 0.22 22.55 -2.98
CA PRO A 61 1.13 22.37 -1.85
C PRO A 61 0.44 21.84 -0.60
N GLY A 62 0.99 20.75 -0.06
CA GLY A 62 0.42 20.02 1.07
C GLY A 62 -0.55 18.90 0.71
N ASP A 63 -1.01 18.82 -0.55
CA ASP A 63 -1.85 17.71 -1.01
C ASP A 63 -1.04 16.41 -1.12
N ILE A 64 -1.72 15.30 -0.85
CA ILE A 64 -1.22 13.96 -1.13
C ILE A 64 -2.12 13.26 -2.15
N ALA A 65 -1.49 12.59 -3.10
CA ALA A 65 -2.13 11.59 -3.94
C ALA A 65 -1.49 10.21 -3.72
N VAL A 66 -2.33 9.18 -3.75
CA VAL A 66 -1.87 7.78 -3.80
C VAL A 66 -2.47 7.14 -5.05
N VAL A 67 -1.60 6.75 -5.97
CA VAL A 67 -1.98 6.07 -7.21
C VAL A 67 -1.79 4.57 -7.02
N ARG A 68 -2.84 3.82 -7.30
CA ARG A 68 -2.79 2.35 -7.32
C ARG A 68 -2.48 1.90 -8.74
N GLY A 69 -1.36 1.18 -8.88
CA GLY A 69 -0.97 0.53 -10.12
C GLY A 69 -1.65 -0.83 -10.36
N PRO A 70 -1.23 -1.56 -11.38
CA PRO A 70 -0.08 -1.25 -12.27
C PRO A 70 -0.41 -0.33 -13.47
N GLU A 71 -1.62 0.19 -13.54
CA GLU A 71 -2.07 0.99 -14.69
C GLU A 71 -1.21 2.25 -14.88
N PRO A 72 -0.77 2.54 -16.13
CA PRO A 72 -0.03 3.75 -16.42
C PRO A 72 -0.81 5.03 -16.09
N TYR A 73 -0.08 6.06 -15.66
CA TYR A 73 -0.63 7.40 -15.42
C TYR A 73 0.39 8.47 -15.82
N THR A 74 -0.03 9.72 -15.82
CA THR A 74 0.85 10.86 -16.15
C THR A 74 0.84 11.88 -15.02
N VAL A 75 2.00 12.45 -14.72
CA VAL A 75 2.14 13.61 -13.84
C VAL A 75 2.64 14.78 -14.68
N ALA A 76 1.96 15.93 -14.62
CA ALA A 76 2.21 17.03 -15.54
C ALA A 76 1.90 18.40 -14.93
N ASP A 77 2.39 19.46 -15.56
CA ASP A 77 2.01 20.84 -15.27
C ASP A 77 0.56 21.17 -15.68
N ALA A 78 0.05 20.48 -16.72
CA ALA A 78 -1.33 20.60 -17.15
C ALA A 78 -1.83 19.27 -17.75
N PRO A 79 -3.14 18.95 -17.67
CA PRO A 79 -3.68 17.67 -18.16
C PRO A 79 -3.45 17.41 -19.65
N GLY A 80 -3.27 18.46 -20.44
CA GLY A 80 -3.05 18.38 -21.89
C GLY A 80 -1.59 18.40 -22.33
N THR A 81 -0.64 18.54 -21.40
CA THR A 81 0.79 18.57 -21.75
C THR A 81 1.24 17.19 -22.18
N PRO A 82 1.72 17.03 -23.44
CA PRO A 82 2.16 15.71 -23.92
C PRO A 82 3.36 15.21 -23.11
N PRO A 83 3.48 13.90 -22.87
CA PRO A 83 4.63 13.34 -22.17
C PRO A 83 5.95 13.74 -22.80
N ARG A 84 6.93 14.07 -21.95
CA ARG A 84 8.30 14.41 -22.34
C ARG A 84 9.33 13.44 -21.76
N ALA A 85 8.94 12.71 -20.75
CA ALA A 85 9.74 11.66 -20.12
C ALA A 85 8.87 10.45 -19.82
N LEU A 86 9.49 9.27 -19.79
CA LEU A 86 8.93 8.00 -19.35
C LEU A 86 9.64 7.56 -18.07
N ALA A 87 8.90 7.27 -17.03
CA ALA A 87 9.40 6.60 -15.83
C ALA A 87 9.04 5.11 -15.91
N GLY A 88 10.06 4.29 -16.13
CA GLY A 88 9.94 2.84 -16.27
C GLY A 88 10.22 2.06 -14.97
N PRO A 89 10.21 0.72 -15.05
CA PRO A 89 10.50 -0.15 -13.93
C PRO A 89 11.87 0.13 -13.29
N GLY A 90 11.93 0.06 -11.95
CA GLY A 90 13.18 0.29 -11.22
C GLY A 90 13.57 1.77 -11.04
N GLY A 91 12.75 2.72 -11.49
CA GLY A 91 13.01 4.15 -11.39
C GLY A 91 13.86 4.71 -12.54
N GLU A 92 14.03 3.96 -13.62
CA GLU A 92 14.68 4.43 -14.83
C GLU A 92 13.83 5.49 -15.52
N CYS A 93 14.43 6.64 -15.86
CA CYS A 93 13.78 7.70 -16.61
C CYS A 93 14.41 7.84 -18.00
N THR A 94 13.58 7.85 -19.05
CA THR A 94 14.02 8.02 -20.43
C THR A 94 13.23 9.12 -21.15
N SER A 95 13.80 9.67 -22.22
CA SER A 95 13.03 10.43 -23.19
C SER A 95 12.06 9.52 -23.94
N LEU A 96 11.18 10.10 -24.76
CA LEU A 96 10.28 9.32 -25.63
C LEU A 96 11.02 8.51 -26.69
N ASP A 97 12.24 8.92 -27.04
CA ASP A 97 13.12 8.24 -28.00
C ASP A 97 14.01 7.18 -27.32
N GLY A 98 13.83 6.96 -26.01
CA GLY A 98 14.54 5.95 -25.22
C GLY A 98 15.91 6.40 -24.69
N GLU A 99 16.29 7.67 -24.81
CA GLU A 99 17.54 8.20 -24.27
C GLU A 99 17.45 8.33 -22.74
N PRO A 100 18.46 7.84 -21.98
CA PRO A 100 18.45 7.95 -20.52
C PRO A 100 18.49 9.41 -20.06
N LEU A 101 17.58 9.77 -19.14
CA LEU A 101 17.50 11.12 -18.54
C LEU A 101 18.08 11.19 -17.12
N ASP A 102 18.51 10.08 -16.55
CA ASP A 102 18.95 9.99 -15.15
C ASP A 102 20.15 10.92 -14.83
N GLN A 103 21.06 11.09 -15.78
CA GLN A 103 22.22 11.99 -15.60
C GLN A 103 21.92 13.42 -16.01
N SER A 104 21.24 13.63 -17.13
CA SER A 104 20.98 14.97 -17.70
C SER A 104 20.00 15.80 -16.86
N MET A 105 19.08 15.14 -16.15
CA MET A 105 18.10 15.78 -15.28
C MET A 105 18.41 15.60 -13.79
N ARG A 106 19.60 15.13 -13.41
CA ARG A 106 20.01 14.99 -12.02
C ARG A 106 20.39 16.36 -11.43
N LEU A 107 19.64 16.80 -10.44
CA LEU A 107 19.83 18.09 -9.75
C LEU A 107 20.52 17.96 -8.38
N GLY A 108 20.64 16.74 -7.84
CA GLY A 108 21.26 16.52 -6.54
C GLY A 108 20.98 15.13 -5.98
N VAL A 109 21.19 15.00 -4.67
CA VAL A 109 20.87 13.76 -3.95
C VAL A 109 19.36 13.52 -4.04
N ARG A 110 18.96 12.36 -4.58
CA ARG A 110 17.54 12.01 -4.77
C ARG A 110 16.68 13.12 -5.38
N THR A 111 17.31 14.01 -6.15
CA THR A 111 16.65 15.17 -6.78
C THR A 111 16.83 15.12 -8.29
N TRP A 112 15.72 15.15 -8.99
CA TRP A 112 15.63 15.05 -10.43
C TRP A 112 14.69 16.12 -10.98
N GLY A 113 14.96 16.65 -12.16
CA GLY A 113 14.09 17.64 -12.77
C GLY A 113 14.74 18.37 -13.93
N ASN A 114 13.96 19.22 -14.58
CA ASN A 114 14.40 19.98 -15.75
C ASN A 114 14.94 21.39 -15.40
N ALA A 115 14.78 21.84 -14.15
CA ALA A 115 15.28 23.12 -13.67
C ALA A 115 15.54 23.08 -12.16
N PRO A 116 16.70 23.53 -11.66
CA PRO A 116 17.01 23.52 -10.22
C PRO A 116 16.09 24.44 -9.39
N ASP A 117 15.62 25.54 -9.99
CA ASP A 117 14.71 26.50 -9.37
C ASP A 117 13.31 26.44 -10.00
N GLY A 118 12.91 25.24 -10.44
CA GLY A 118 11.59 25.01 -11.05
C GLY A 118 10.44 25.32 -10.11
N THR A 119 9.33 25.78 -10.66
CA THR A 119 8.16 26.25 -9.90
C THR A 119 7.39 25.15 -9.23
N ALA A 120 7.45 23.90 -9.73
CA ALA A 120 6.77 22.76 -9.14
C ALA A 120 7.76 21.83 -8.43
N THR A 121 7.45 21.47 -7.18
CA THR A 121 8.20 20.47 -6.41
C THR A 121 7.28 19.37 -5.93
N VAL A 122 7.59 18.13 -6.32
CA VAL A 122 6.81 16.94 -5.99
C VAL A 122 7.72 15.88 -5.37
N LEU A 123 7.35 15.37 -4.21
CA LEU A 123 7.96 14.18 -3.61
C LEU A 123 7.22 12.94 -4.10
N VAL A 124 7.95 11.98 -4.63
CA VAL A 124 7.40 10.74 -5.21
C VAL A 124 7.99 9.54 -4.48
N GLY A 125 7.15 8.73 -3.89
CA GLY A 125 7.55 7.47 -3.24
C GLY A 125 6.80 6.28 -3.81
N THR A 126 7.52 5.27 -4.31
CA THR A 126 6.93 4.03 -4.80
C THR A 126 7.06 2.91 -3.77
N TYR A 127 6.05 2.05 -3.71
CA TYR A 127 6.01 0.93 -2.78
C TYR A 127 6.03 -0.39 -3.54
N ARG A 128 6.79 -1.34 -3.03
CA ARG A 128 6.69 -2.74 -3.43
C ARG A 128 5.74 -3.46 -2.48
N MET A 129 4.71 -4.06 -3.03
CA MET A 129 3.67 -4.76 -2.26
C MET A 129 3.45 -6.16 -2.86
N ASP A 130 4.49 -7.00 -2.72
CA ASP A 130 4.53 -8.32 -3.37
C ASP A 130 3.69 -9.39 -2.64
N GLY A 131 3.07 -9.04 -1.49
CA GLY A 131 2.34 -9.97 -0.64
C GLY A 131 0.83 -9.99 -0.86
N GLU A 132 0.22 -11.12 -0.54
CA GLU A 132 -1.23 -11.31 -0.55
C GLU A 132 -1.96 -10.47 0.52
N VAL A 133 -1.29 -10.22 1.64
CA VAL A 133 -1.79 -9.33 2.69
C VAL A 133 -1.82 -7.89 2.17
N GLY A 134 -0.75 -7.45 1.51
CA GLY A 134 -0.69 -6.13 0.86
C GLY A 134 -1.76 -5.95 -0.22
N ARG A 135 -2.00 -6.99 -1.02
CA ARG A 135 -3.02 -6.97 -2.08
C ARG A 135 -4.42 -6.68 -1.55
N ARG A 136 -4.79 -7.19 -0.36
CA ARG A 136 -6.09 -6.88 0.28
C ARG A 136 -6.25 -5.38 0.58
N LEU A 137 -5.15 -4.69 0.89
CA LEU A 137 -5.18 -3.24 1.05
C LEU A 137 -5.34 -2.55 -0.31
N LEU A 138 -4.55 -2.97 -1.32
CA LEU A 138 -4.64 -2.42 -2.67
C LEU A 138 -6.05 -2.54 -3.26
N ASP A 139 -6.69 -3.71 -3.11
CA ASP A 139 -8.05 -3.95 -3.59
C ASP A 139 -9.11 -3.05 -2.92
N ALA A 140 -8.79 -2.53 -1.74
CA ALA A 140 -9.65 -1.64 -0.98
C ALA A 140 -9.46 -0.16 -1.34
N LEU A 141 -8.40 0.20 -2.06
CA LEU A 141 -8.12 1.57 -2.46
C LEU A 141 -8.70 1.87 -3.85
N PRO A 142 -9.16 3.10 -4.11
CA PRO A 142 -9.48 3.54 -5.46
C PRO A 142 -8.22 3.57 -6.34
N GLY A 143 -8.37 3.69 -7.67
CA GLY A 143 -7.25 3.86 -8.60
C GLY A 143 -6.43 5.11 -8.29
N LEU A 144 -7.08 6.18 -7.87
CA LEU A 144 -6.45 7.42 -7.41
C LEU A 144 -7.15 7.90 -6.13
N LEU A 145 -6.37 8.05 -5.07
CA LEU A 145 -6.77 8.63 -3.80
C LEU A 145 -6.16 10.02 -3.72
N HIS A 146 -6.96 11.04 -3.43
CA HIS A 146 -6.52 12.42 -3.23
C HIS A 146 -6.96 12.92 -1.85
N LEU A 147 -6.03 13.44 -1.08
CA LEU A 147 -6.25 14.09 0.21
C LEU A 147 -5.77 15.54 0.10
N PRO A 148 -6.69 16.50 0.00
CA PRO A 148 -6.37 17.92 0.01
C PRO A 148 -5.80 18.37 1.34
N ALA A 149 -4.88 19.34 1.31
CA ALA A 149 -4.19 19.86 2.50
C ALA A 149 -5.13 20.50 3.53
N ASP A 150 -6.27 21.01 3.11
CA ASP A 150 -7.31 21.59 3.98
C ASP A 150 -8.11 20.53 4.76
N THR A 151 -8.15 19.29 4.28
CA THR A 151 -8.85 18.17 4.90
C THR A 151 -7.91 17.19 5.62
N TRP A 152 -6.61 17.29 5.36
CA TRP A 152 -5.61 16.39 5.92
C TRP A 152 -4.30 17.13 6.23
N HIS A 153 -3.90 17.10 7.47
CA HIS A 153 -2.62 17.67 7.92
C HIS A 153 -1.68 16.56 8.37
N CYS A 154 -0.48 16.50 7.79
CA CYS A 154 0.54 15.55 8.17
C CYS A 154 1.82 16.26 8.64
N PRO A 155 2.17 16.14 9.92
CA PRO A 155 3.38 16.78 10.47
C PRO A 155 4.69 16.15 9.95
N LEU A 156 4.62 15.04 9.22
CA LEU A 156 5.80 14.37 8.66
C LEU A 156 6.28 15.02 7.35
N MET A 157 5.48 15.86 6.70
CA MET A 157 5.82 16.44 5.42
C MET A 157 7.08 17.35 5.47
N PRO A 158 7.19 18.31 6.39
CA PRO A 158 8.39 19.13 6.51
C PRO A 158 9.64 18.29 6.82
N PHE A 159 9.50 17.27 7.65
CA PHE A 159 10.60 16.35 7.96
C PHE A 159 11.07 15.58 6.71
N LEU A 160 10.12 15.10 5.89
CA LEU A 160 10.44 14.38 4.66
C LEU A 160 11.16 15.29 3.65
N GLU A 161 10.70 16.53 3.49
CA GLU A 161 11.34 17.53 2.61
C GLU A 161 12.81 17.81 2.99
N GLU A 162 13.07 17.93 4.28
CA GLU A 162 14.41 18.13 4.79
C GLU A 162 15.28 16.88 4.60
N GLU A 163 14.75 15.72 5.01
CA GLU A 163 15.50 14.46 5.00
C GLU A 163 15.86 13.97 3.59
N VAL A 164 14.97 14.18 2.59
CA VAL A 164 15.23 13.73 1.21
C VAL A 164 16.44 14.42 0.58
N SER A 165 16.79 15.62 1.08
CA SER A 165 17.90 16.46 0.56
C SER A 165 19.23 16.17 1.24
N ARG A 166 19.24 15.43 2.35
CA ARG A 166 20.45 15.05 3.08
C ARG A 166 21.18 13.93 2.38
N ASP A 167 22.48 13.81 2.66
CA ASP A 167 23.32 12.69 2.22
C ASP A 167 24.07 12.18 3.46
N GLU A 168 23.33 11.55 4.37
CA GLU A 168 23.84 11.08 5.65
C GLU A 168 23.73 9.55 5.79
N PRO A 169 24.64 8.89 6.51
CA PRO A 169 24.52 7.48 6.81
C PRO A 169 23.20 7.15 7.50
N GLY A 170 22.47 6.14 6.99
CA GLY A 170 21.17 5.73 7.53
C GLY A 170 19.96 6.44 6.93
N GLN A 171 20.14 7.45 6.07
CA GLN A 171 19.06 8.17 5.41
C GLN A 171 18.01 7.26 4.77
N SER A 172 18.44 6.23 4.03
CA SER A 172 17.49 5.28 3.38
C SER A 172 16.56 4.62 4.38
N ALA A 173 17.07 4.23 5.55
CA ALA A 173 16.26 3.61 6.60
C ALA A 173 15.27 4.62 7.22
N VAL A 174 15.65 5.88 7.35
CA VAL A 174 14.77 6.96 7.84
C VAL A 174 13.65 7.19 6.83
N LEU A 175 14.01 7.38 5.56
CA LEU A 175 13.05 7.62 4.47
C LEU A 175 12.04 6.47 4.32
N ASP A 176 12.49 5.21 4.37
CA ASP A 176 11.59 4.05 4.35
C ASP A 176 10.56 4.11 5.48
N ARG A 177 10.98 4.47 6.70
CA ARG A 177 10.06 4.59 7.86
C ARG A 177 9.09 5.75 7.74
N VAL A 178 9.55 6.88 7.22
CA VAL A 178 8.69 8.05 7.01
C VAL A 178 7.65 7.76 5.93
N LEU A 179 8.04 7.11 4.84
CA LEU A 179 7.11 6.67 3.79
C LEU A 179 6.05 5.69 4.34
N ASP A 180 6.46 4.69 5.14
CA ASP A 180 5.52 3.78 5.80
C ASP A 180 4.49 4.56 6.65
N LEU A 181 4.95 5.51 7.46
CA LEU A 181 4.08 6.34 8.30
C LEU A 181 3.14 7.23 7.47
N LEU A 182 3.64 7.80 6.37
CA LEU A 182 2.83 8.61 5.45
C LEU A 182 1.71 7.80 4.80
N LEU A 183 2.02 6.61 4.29
CA LEU A 183 1.02 5.72 3.71
C LEU A 183 -0.05 5.32 4.73
N ILE A 184 0.38 4.92 5.93
CA ILE A 184 -0.54 4.61 7.04
C ILE A 184 -1.46 5.79 7.34
N SER A 185 -0.89 6.99 7.45
CA SER A 185 -1.64 8.21 7.76
C SER A 185 -2.62 8.57 6.65
N ALA A 186 -2.20 8.48 5.39
CA ALA A 186 -3.04 8.76 4.22
C ALA A 186 -4.22 7.77 4.12
N VAL A 187 -3.96 6.46 4.26
CA VAL A 187 -5.00 5.42 4.22
C VAL A 187 -6.00 5.58 5.36
N ARG A 188 -5.53 5.90 6.57
CA ARG A 188 -6.41 6.16 7.73
C ARG A 188 -7.28 7.40 7.50
N ALA A 189 -6.69 8.49 7.03
CA ALA A 189 -7.43 9.71 6.71
C ALA A 189 -8.47 9.45 5.63
N TRP A 190 -8.08 8.72 4.58
CA TRP A 190 -8.98 8.35 3.48
C TRP A 190 -10.21 7.59 3.95
N PHE A 191 -10.04 6.51 4.72
CA PHE A 191 -11.15 5.68 5.19
C PHE A 191 -11.97 6.32 6.31
N SER A 192 -11.44 7.34 6.99
CA SER A 192 -12.15 8.05 8.07
C SER A 192 -13.01 9.23 7.58
N ARG A 193 -12.98 9.56 6.28
CA ARG A 193 -13.76 10.67 5.74
C ARG A 193 -15.26 10.38 5.80
N PRO A 194 -16.10 11.40 6.02
CA PRO A 194 -17.55 11.28 5.86
C PRO A 194 -17.89 10.81 4.43
N GLY A 195 -18.73 9.78 4.30
CA GLY A 195 -19.13 9.23 3.01
C GLY A 195 -18.07 8.37 2.30
N ALA A 196 -16.91 8.09 2.93
CA ALA A 196 -15.92 7.20 2.36
C ALA A 196 -16.48 5.78 2.20
N GLU A 197 -16.30 5.18 1.03
CA GLU A 197 -16.56 3.75 0.78
C GLU A 197 -15.44 2.90 1.41
N ALA A 198 -15.28 3.04 2.73
CA ALA A 198 -14.31 2.23 3.45
C ALA A 198 -14.69 0.75 3.37
N PRO A 199 -13.71 -0.18 3.25
CA PRO A 199 -13.99 -1.62 3.21
C PRO A 199 -14.77 -2.08 4.44
N ALA A 200 -15.59 -3.11 4.26
CA ALA A 200 -16.41 -3.65 5.35
C ALA A 200 -15.58 -4.03 6.57
N TRP A 201 -14.40 -4.66 6.36
CA TRP A 201 -13.48 -5.01 7.43
C TRP A 201 -12.92 -3.79 8.18
N TYR A 202 -12.66 -2.67 7.49
CA TYR A 202 -12.17 -1.45 8.12
C TYR A 202 -13.27 -0.81 8.99
N ARG A 203 -14.49 -0.67 8.47
CA ARG A 203 -15.65 -0.17 9.25
C ARG A 203 -15.95 -1.04 10.46
N ALA A 204 -15.82 -2.37 10.32
CA ALA A 204 -16.03 -3.32 11.40
C ALA A 204 -15.02 -3.18 12.55
N MET A 205 -13.84 -2.57 12.32
CA MET A 205 -12.84 -2.33 13.37
C MET A 205 -13.30 -1.34 14.44
N GLY A 206 -14.17 -0.42 14.09
CA GLY A 206 -14.80 0.52 15.03
C GLY A 206 -15.87 -0.13 15.93
N ASP A 207 -16.34 -1.33 15.60
CA ASP A 207 -17.31 -2.05 16.41
C ASP A 207 -16.63 -2.70 17.63
N PRO A 208 -17.15 -2.48 18.87
CA PRO A 208 -16.49 -2.98 20.08
C PRO A 208 -16.39 -4.49 20.19
N VAL A 209 -17.30 -5.23 19.54
CA VAL A 209 -17.33 -6.70 19.55
C VAL A 209 -16.55 -7.26 18.35
N VAL A 210 -16.94 -6.84 17.14
CA VAL A 210 -16.35 -7.38 15.90
C VAL A 210 -14.91 -6.89 15.70
N GLY A 211 -14.62 -5.62 16.00
CA GLY A 211 -13.25 -5.11 15.97
C GLY A 211 -12.31 -5.82 16.95
N ARG A 212 -12.82 -6.18 18.14
CA ARG A 212 -12.05 -7.01 19.07
C ARG A 212 -11.82 -8.43 18.52
N ALA A 213 -12.84 -9.03 17.90
CA ALA A 213 -12.72 -10.35 17.27
C ALA A 213 -11.72 -10.32 16.11
N LEU A 214 -11.78 -9.32 15.23
CA LEU A 214 -10.83 -9.13 14.12
C LEU A 214 -9.39 -9.04 14.64
N ARG A 215 -9.13 -8.21 15.66
CA ARG A 215 -7.80 -8.10 16.28
C ARG A 215 -7.29 -9.42 16.83
N LEU A 216 -8.16 -10.21 17.48
CA LEU A 216 -7.78 -11.54 17.99
C LEU A 216 -7.38 -12.49 16.85
N LEU A 217 -8.17 -12.55 15.79
CA LEU A 217 -7.92 -13.41 14.63
C LEU A 217 -6.63 -13.05 13.88
N GLN A 218 -6.35 -11.76 13.75
CA GLN A 218 -5.18 -11.26 13.01
C GLN A 218 -3.89 -11.31 13.82
N ASN A 219 -3.95 -11.02 15.13
CA ASN A 219 -2.77 -11.02 15.98
C ASN A 219 -2.25 -12.40 16.34
N ASP A 220 -3.15 -13.38 16.39
CA ASP A 220 -2.81 -14.77 16.72
C ASP A 220 -3.55 -15.73 15.78
N PRO A 221 -3.19 -15.73 14.49
CA PRO A 221 -3.83 -16.61 13.51
C PRO A 221 -3.59 -18.09 13.80
N ALA A 222 -2.47 -18.44 14.46
CA ALA A 222 -2.13 -19.82 14.79
C ALA A 222 -2.99 -20.40 15.91
N HIS A 223 -3.55 -19.56 16.77
CA HIS A 223 -4.41 -20.03 17.85
C HIS A 223 -5.62 -20.82 17.32
N PRO A 224 -6.03 -21.93 17.96
CA PRO A 224 -7.16 -22.74 17.52
C PRO A 224 -8.51 -22.07 17.83
N TRP A 225 -8.74 -20.94 17.20
CA TRP A 225 -9.96 -20.15 17.34
C TRP A 225 -11.19 -20.96 16.95
N THR A 226 -12.24 -20.82 17.74
CA THR A 226 -13.60 -21.24 17.43
C THR A 226 -14.56 -20.07 17.61
N VAL A 227 -15.74 -20.11 17.02
CA VAL A 227 -16.77 -19.09 17.28
C VAL A 227 -17.10 -19.00 18.77
N ALA A 228 -17.03 -20.12 19.49
CA ALA A 228 -17.28 -20.17 20.93
C ALA A 228 -16.17 -19.43 21.72
N SER A 229 -14.89 -19.70 21.42
CA SER A 229 -13.78 -19.03 22.12
C SER A 229 -13.72 -17.54 21.80
N LEU A 230 -14.00 -17.13 20.54
CA LEU A 230 -14.11 -15.71 20.17
C LEU A 230 -15.26 -15.00 20.87
N ALA A 231 -16.44 -15.65 20.94
CA ALA A 231 -17.61 -15.11 21.62
C ALA A 231 -17.34 -14.88 23.12
N ALA A 232 -16.71 -15.86 23.78
CA ALA A 232 -16.29 -15.72 25.17
C ALA A 232 -15.30 -14.55 25.38
N LYS A 233 -14.31 -14.38 24.47
CA LYS A 233 -13.33 -13.28 24.51
C LYS A 233 -13.95 -11.92 24.25
N THR A 234 -15.03 -11.84 23.47
CA THR A 234 -15.72 -10.59 23.14
C THR A 234 -16.93 -10.29 24.02
N GLY A 235 -17.29 -11.20 24.94
CA GLY A 235 -18.35 -10.98 25.93
C GLY A 235 -19.77 -11.09 25.36
N VAL A 236 -19.98 -11.87 24.30
CA VAL A 236 -21.28 -12.06 23.64
C VAL A 236 -21.60 -13.54 23.39
N SER A 237 -22.85 -13.89 23.07
CA SER A 237 -23.20 -15.23 22.66
C SER A 237 -22.62 -15.60 21.29
N ARG A 238 -22.40 -16.90 21.03
CA ARG A 238 -21.95 -17.41 19.73
C ARG A 238 -22.81 -16.93 18.56
N ALA A 239 -24.14 -17.00 18.72
CA ALA A 239 -25.07 -16.58 17.70
C ALA A 239 -25.01 -15.05 17.43
N ALA A 240 -24.89 -14.27 18.49
CA ALA A 240 -24.75 -12.82 18.39
C ALA A 240 -23.44 -12.43 17.68
N LEU A 241 -22.30 -13.04 18.05
CA LEU A 241 -21.03 -12.81 17.39
C LEU A 241 -21.10 -13.19 15.90
N ALA A 242 -21.53 -14.40 15.56
CA ALA A 242 -21.58 -14.88 14.19
C ALA A 242 -22.45 -13.97 13.30
N ARG A 243 -23.65 -13.61 13.75
CA ARG A 243 -24.54 -12.71 13.02
C ARG A 243 -23.93 -11.32 12.84
N ARG A 244 -23.42 -10.70 13.92
CA ARG A 244 -22.85 -9.33 13.90
C ARG A 244 -21.58 -9.27 13.06
N PHE A 245 -20.70 -10.26 13.19
CA PHE A 245 -19.48 -10.35 12.40
C PHE A 245 -19.79 -10.49 10.91
N THR A 246 -20.68 -11.42 10.52
CA THR A 246 -21.06 -11.59 9.11
C THR A 246 -21.75 -10.34 8.54
N ALA A 247 -22.59 -9.68 9.32
CA ALA A 247 -23.24 -8.44 8.89
C ALA A 247 -22.25 -7.28 8.64
N LEU A 248 -21.21 -7.17 9.45
CA LEU A 248 -20.23 -6.07 9.36
C LEU A 248 -19.04 -6.37 8.45
N VAL A 249 -18.58 -7.63 8.39
CA VAL A 249 -17.39 -8.04 7.62
C VAL A 249 -17.76 -8.60 6.25
N GLY A 250 -18.99 -9.13 6.11
CA GLY A 250 -19.46 -9.75 4.87
C GLY A 250 -19.28 -11.27 4.82
N GLU A 251 -18.54 -11.86 5.76
CA GLU A 251 -18.29 -13.30 5.84
C GLU A 251 -18.24 -13.81 7.29
N PRO A 252 -18.47 -15.12 7.54
CA PRO A 252 -18.38 -15.68 8.87
C PRO A 252 -16.97 -15.62 9.48
N PRO A 253 -16.83 -15.54 10.84
CA PRO A 253 -15.52 -15.39 11.51
C PRO A 253 -14.48 -16.45 11.12
N MET A 254 -14.88 -17.70 10.96
CA MET A 254 -13.95 -18.80 10.63
C MET A 254 -13.57 -18.81 9.13
N ALA A 255 -14.45 -18.32 8.25
CA ALA A 255 -14.11 -18.10 6.84
C ALA A 255 -13.07 -16.98 6.71
N TYR A 256 -13.27 -15.87 7.41
CA TYR A 256 -12.30 -14.78 7.51
C TYR A 256 -10.92 -15.28 7.99
N LEU A 257 -10.89 -16.05 9.10
CA LEU A 257 -9.64 -16.62 9.61
C LEU A 257 -8.96 -17.54 8.60
N THR A 258 -9.72 -18.38 7.91
CA THR A 258 -9.16 -19.24 6.86
C THR A 258 -8.52 -18.44 5.75
N GLY A 259 -9.20 -17.42 5.24
CA GLY A 259 -8.67 -16.52 4.22
C GLY A 259 -7.43 -15.76 4.69
N TRP A 260 -7.41 -15.31 5.96
CA TRP A 260 -6.27 -14.63 6.56
C TRP A 260 -5.05 -15.56 6.69
N ARG A 261 -5.23 -16.77 7.23
CA ARG A 261 -4.19 -17.79 7.32
C ARG A 261 -3.59 -18.15 5.97
N LEU A 262 -4.41 -18.28 4.94
CA LEU A 262 -3.95 -18.61 3.59
C LEU A 262 -3.20 -17.45 2.93
N ALA A 263 -3.56 -16.20 3.21
CA ALA A 263 -2.81 -15.04 2.75
C ALA A 263 -1.41 -14.99 3.39
N LEU A 264 -1.35 -15.13 4.72
CA LEU A 264 -0.08 -15.22 5.45
C LEU A 264 0.79 -16.41 4.98
N ALA A 265 0.17 -17.57 4.75
CA ALA A 265 0.89 -18.74 4.24
C ALA A 265 1.49 -18.47 2.85
N ALA A 266 0.73 -17.81 1.97
CA ALA A 266 1.20 -17.44 0.63
C ALA A 266 2.43 -16.51 0.69
N ASP A 267 2.39 -15.52 1.57
CA ASP A 267 3.49 -14.57 1.76
C ASP A 267 4.73 -15.26 2.36
N LEU A 268 4.56 -16.12 3.35
CA LEU A 268 5.65 -16.92 3.92
C LEU A 268 6.28 -17.89 2.91
N LEU A 269 5.46 -18.50 2.05
CA LEU A 269 5.93 -19.42 1.01
C LEU A 269 6.79 -18.72 -0.04
N ARG A 270 6.51 -17.47 -0.37
CA ARG A 270 7.28 -16.66 -1.34
C ARG A 270 8.47 -15.97 -0.71
N GLY A 271 8.28 -15.42 0.48
CA GLY A 271 9.26 -14.57 1.13
C GLY A 271 10.31 -15.31 1.96
N THR A 272 10.21 -16.64 2.11
CA THR A 272 11.13 -17.44 2.95
C THR A 272 11.39 -18.83 2.40
N ASP A 273 12.48 -19.44 2.85
CA ASP A 273 12.83 -20.85 2.56
C ASP A 273 12.14 -21.84 3.52
N ALA A 274 11.18 -21.39 4.33
CA ALA A 274 10.49 -22.24 5.30
C ALA A 274 9.78 -23.40 4.61
N THR A 275 9.85 -24.59 5.19
CA THR A 275 9.13 -25.77 4.66
C THR A 275 7.62 -25.57 4.75
N VAL A 276 6.84 -26.24 3.89
CA VAL A 276 5.36 -26.22 3.94
C VAL A 276 4.84 -26.63 5.31
N GLU A 277 5.51 -27.58 5.97
CA GLU A 277 5.18 -28.02 7.33
C GLU A 277 5.40 -26.89 8.35
N SER A 278 6.52 -26.16 8.26
CA SER A 278 6.81 -25.02 9.13
C SER A 278 5.82 -23.89 8.92
N VAL A 279 5.51 -23.55 7.67
CA VAL A 279 4.51 -22.54 7.32
C VAL A 279 3.13 -22.93 7.87
N ALA A 280 2.72 -24.21 7.70
CA ALA A 280 1.44 -24.71 8.20
C ALA A 280 1.28 -24.43 9.71
N ARG A 281 2.30 -24.77 10.50
CA ARG A 281 2.28 -24.53 11.96
C ARG A 281 2.22 -23.06 12.31
N GLN A 282 3.00 -22.22 11.62
CA GLN A 282 3.03 -20.77 11.86
C GLN A 282 1.67 -20.09 11.63
N VAL A 283 0.90 -20.60 10.65
CA VAL A 283 -0.43 -20.02 10.36
C VAL A 283 -1.60 -20.81 10.98
N GLY A 284 -1.32 -21.82 11.82
CA GLY A 284 -2.31 -22.55 12.63
C GLY A 284 -3.01 -23.70 11.94
N TYR A 285 -2.35 -24.36 10.98
CA TYR A 285 -2.75 -25.66 10.47
C TYR A 285 -1.98 -26.78 11.19
N SER A 286 -2.60 -27.95 11.31
CA SER A 286 -2.01 -29.10 12.00
C SER A 286 -0.80 -29.71 11.29
N GLY A 287 -0.57 -29.38 10.02
CA GLY A 287 0.57 -29.84 9.23
C GLY A 287 0.42 -29.51 7.75
N ALA A 288 1.44 -29.91 6.98
CA ALA A 288 1.54 -29.65 5.54
C ALA A 288 0.34 -30.14 4.74
N PHE A 289 -0.20 -31.32 5.09
CA PHE A 289 -1.37 -31.88 4.40
C PHE A 289 -2.63 -31.03 4.58
N ALA A 290 -2.92 -30.59 5.81
CA ALA A 290 -4.07 -29.75 6.11
C ALA A 290 -3.97 -28.36 5.43
N LEU A 291 -2.78 -27.76 5.44
CA LEU A 291 -2.53 -26.51 4.71
C LEU A 291 -2.71 -26.73 3.20
N SER A 292 -2.11 -27.77 2.61
CA SER A 292 -2.18 -28.03 1.17
C SER A 292 -3.61 -28.25 0.70
N ALA A 293 -4.42 -28.99 1.45
CA ALA A 293 -5.84 -29.19 1.15
C ALA A 293 -6.64 -27.88 1.17
N ALA A 294 -6.43 -27.05 2.19
CA ALA A 294 -7.09 -25.74 2.30
C ALA A 294 -6.63 -24.77 1.20
N PHE A 295 -5.33 -24.72 0.94
CA PHE A 295 -4.70 -23.86 -0.05
C PHE A 295 -5.20 -24.19 -1.47
N LYS A 296 -5.19 -25.46 -1.85
CA LYS A 296 -5.69 -25.92 -3.15
C LYS A 296 -7.19 -25.66 -3.32
N ARG A 297 -7.99 -25.88 -2.26
CA ARG A 297 -9.45 -25.63 -2.31
C ARG A 297 -9.78 -24.16 -2.55
N VAL A 298 -9.01 -23.23 -1.98
CA VAL A 298 -9.31 -21.79 -2.03
C VAL A 298 -8.60 -21.10 -3.20
N ARG A 299 -7.38 -21.54 -3.55
CA ARG A 299 -6.53 -20.89 -4.55
C ARG A 299 -6.37 -21.67 -5.85
N GLY A 300 -6.88 -22.90 -5.92
CA GLY A 300 -6.80 -23.74 -7.12
C GLY A 300 -5.45 -24.42 -7.34
N LEU A 301 -4.40 -24.06 -6.58
CA LEU A 301 -3.04 -24.58 -6.73
C LEU A 301 -2.44 -24.98 -5.36
N SER A 302 -1.42 -25.84 -5.38
CA SER A 302 -0.74 -26.28 -4.16
C SER A 302 0.24 -25.24 -3.61
N PRO A 303 0.64 -25.31 -2.32
CA PRO A 303 1.69 -24.46 -1.75
C PRO A 303 3.02 -24.51 -2.50
N GLN A 304 3.39 -25.67 -3.03
CA GLN A 304 4.62 -25.86 -3.81
C GLN A 304 4.54 -25.17 -5.17
N GLU A 305 3.43 -25.36 -5.90
CA GLU A 305 3.18 -24.64 -7.17
C GLU A 305 3.16 -23.14 -6.97
N HIS A 306 2.56 -22.65 -5.87
CA HIS A 306 2.57 -21.23 -5.52
C HIS A 306 3.98 -20.68 -5.29
N ARG A 307 4.85 -21.44 -4.63
CA ARG A 307 6.26 -21.07 -4.42
C ARG A 307 7.05 -21.06 -5.72
N ALA A 308 6.84 -22.05 -6.60
CA ALA A 308 7.56 -22.17 -7.85
C ALA A 308 7.16 -21.12 -8.90
N GLY A 309 5.97 -20.55 -8.78
CA GLY A 309 5.48 -19.47 -9.66
C GLY A 309 5.76 -18.05 -9.13
N ALA A 310 6.68 -17.92 -8.19
CA ALA A 310 7.06 -16.65 -7.55
C ALA A 310 8.31 -16.04 -8.22
#